data_d01d871eff728ed1b78c1dc9449751aa
#
_entry.id   d01d871eff728ed1b78c1dc9449751aa
#
_cell.length_a   1.000
_cell.length_b   1.000
_cell.length_c   1.000
_cell.angle_alpha   90.00
_cell.angle_beta   90.00
_cell.angle_gamma   90.00
#
_symmetry.space_group_name_H-M   'P 1'
#
loop_
_entity.id
_entity.type
_entity.pdbx_description
1 polymer ?
#
loop_
_entity_poly.entity_id
_entity_poly.type
_entity_poly.pdbx_seq_one_letter_code
_entity_poly.pdbx_strand_id
1 'polypeptide(L)'
;MQPASWATVREAAGRDVLAADLRCSFFASALQSYKRDSVLRPFPASYARHDCKDFEALLADATKLPNLKELLQSSGDKDTWAWDLVSWILSSKVLTIHSAGKSEFEKIQKLTGAPHTPVPVPDFLFEIEYSDPANAKFYETKGERDLIYAFHGSRLENFHSIIHNGLHCHLNKTSLFGEGTYLTSDLSLALIYSPHGLGWQRSLLGPILSCVAVCEVIDHPDVKCQTKKKDSKEIDRRRARIKHSEGGDIPPKYFVVTNNQLLRVKYLLVYSQKQPKSRASSQLSWVSSHWFTVMISLYLLLLLIASLVAQWLRIRRPMQGTRVRALVREHPICRRAAKPVCHNH
;
A
#
# COMPACT_ATOMS: atom_id res chain seq x y z
N MET A 1 10.45 -36.90 13.78
CA MET A 1 9.00 -36.67 14.08
C MET A 1 8.64 -35.34 13.45
N GLN A 2 7.73 -35.32 12.46
CA GLN A 2 7.38 -34.09 11.78
C GLN A 2 6.62 -33.17 12.74
N PRO A 3 6.89 -31.84 12.76
CA PRO A 3 6.21 -30.92 13.64
C PRO A 3 4.71 -30.79 13.25
N ALA A 4 3.86 -30.53 14.23
CA ALA A 4 2.40 -30.34 14.00
C ALA A 4 2.14 -29.20 13.02
N SER A 5 2.97 -28.16 13.01
CA SER A 5 2.94 -27.04 12.08
C SER A 5 3.08 -27.48 10.61
N TRP A 6 3.90 -28.48 10.33
CA TRP A 6 4.06 -29.06 8.99
C TRP A 6 2.74 -29.62 8.44
N ALA A 7 2.01 -30.41 9.25
CA ALA A 7 0.73 -30.96 8.83
C ALA A 7 -0.30 -29.87 8.55
N THR A 8 -0.39 -28.87 9.43
CA THR A 8 -1.29 -27.72 9.27
C THR A 8 -1.02 -26.93 8.00
N VAL A 9 0.26 -26.63 7.70
CA VAL A 9 0.63 -25.88 6.49
C VAL A 9 0.33 -26.69 5.25
N ARG A 10 0.67 -28.00 5.23
CA ARG A 10 0.38 -28.87 4.08
C ARG A 10 -1.11 -29.01 3.82
N GLU A 11 -1.91 -29.10 4.85
CA GLU A 11 -3.36 -29.14 4.70
C GLU A 11 -3.90 -27.82 4.15
N ALA A 12 -3.55 -26.69 4.74
CA ALA A 12 -4.04 -25.38 4.32
C ALA A 12 -3.58 -25.01 2.90
N ALA A 13 -2.26 -25.11 2.64
CA ALA A 13 -1.69 -24.79 1.33
C ALA A 13 -1.98 -25.88 0.27
N GLY A 14 -2.21 -27.12 0.69
CA GLY A 14 -2.63 -28.20 -0.20
C GLY A 14 -4.07 -28.03 -0.71
N ARG A 15 -4.96 -27.47 0.10
CA ARG A 15 -6.31 -27.10 -0.34
C ARG A 15 -6.29 -25.95 -1.33
N ASP A 16 -5.56 -24.89 -1.00
CA ASP A 16 -5.49 -23.68 -1.85
C ASP A 16 -4.17 -22.93 -1.62
N VAL A 17 -3.20 -23.20 -2.46
CA VAL A 17 -1.87 -22.59 -2.37
C VAL A 17 -1.91 -21.09 -2.67
N LEU A 18 -2.83 -20.60 -3.51
CA LEU A 18 -2.93 -19.19 -3.85
C LEU A 18 -3.53 -18.39 -2.68
N ALA A 19 -4.53 -18.95 -2.01
CA ALA A 19 -5.11 -18.34 -0.81
C ALA A 19 -4.10 -18.30 0.35
N ALA A 20 -3.30 -19.35 0.53
CA ALA A 20 -2.22 -19.39 1.48
C ALA A 20 -1.14 -18.35 1.17
N ASP A 21 -0.77 -18.21 -0.10
CA ASP A 21 0.21 -17.23 -0.59
C ASP A 21 -0.28 -15.79 -0.40
N LEU A 22 -1.57 -15.53 -0.64
CA LEU A 22 -2.18 -14.22 -0.37
C LEU A 22 -2.04 -13.82 1.10
N ARG A 23 -2.27 -14.75 2.03
CA ARG A 23 -2.11 -14.48 3.48
C ARG A 23 -0.67 -14.18 3.84
N CYS A 24 0.29 -14.90 3.26
CA CYS A 24 1.72 -14.61 3.41
C CYS A 24 2.06 -13.22 2.85
N SER A 25 1.46 -12.84 1.72
CA SER A 25 1.67 -11.52 1.10
C SER A 25 1.12 -10.39 1.95
N PHE A 26 -0.06 -10.54 2.56
CA PHE A 26 -0.61 -9.56 3.49
C PHE A 26 0.25 -9.41 4.75
N PHE A 27 0.69 -10.53 5.31
CA PHE A 27 1.60 -10.54 6.46
C PHE A 27 2.91 -9.83 6.14
N ALA A 28 3.56 -10.18 5.03
CA ALA A 28 4.83 -9.58 4.61
C ALA A 28 4.68 -8.07 4.34
N SER A 29 3.56 -7.63 3.73
CA SER A 29 3.26 -6.22 3.51
C SER A 29 3.12 -5.47 4.83
N ALA A 30 2.39 -6.03 5.80
CA ALA A 30 2.22 -5.43 7.12
C ALA A 30 3.55 -5.33 7.89
N LEU A 31 4.39 -6.38 7.82
CA LEU A 31 5.69 -6.43 8.48
C LEU A 31 6.69 -5.41 7.92
N GLN A 32 6.67 -5.18 6.62
CA GLN A 32 7.54 -4.21 5.93
C GLN A 32 7.05 -2.77 6.05
N SER A 33 5.83 -2.55 6.55
CA SER A 33 5.28 -1.21 6.69
C SER A 33 6.00 -0.39 7.76
N TYR A 34 6.15 0.92 7.52
CA TYR A 34 6.61 1.85 8.57
C TYR A 34 5.62 1.95 9.76
N LYS A 35 4.39 1.48 9.57
CA LYS A 35 3.34 1.37 10.59
C LYS A 35 3.21 -0.04 11.15
N ARG A 36 4.21 -0.90 10.98
CA ARG A 36 4.14 -2.33 11.33
C ARG A 36 3.58 -2.59 12.73
N ASP A 37 3.84 -1.74 13.70
CA ASP A 37 3.29 -1.90 15.06
C ASP A 37 1.76 -1.78 15.11
N SER A 38 1.15 -0.99 14.24
CA SER A 38 -0.29 -0.80 14.19
C SER A 38 -1.00 -1.71 13.19
N VAL A 39 -0.37 -2.07 12.07
CA VAL A 39 -1.01 -2.84 10.99
C VAL A 39 -0.74 -4.35 11.08
N LEU A 40 0.36 -4.78 11.71
CA LEU A 40 0.66 -6.19 11.97
C LEU A 40 -0.04 -6.66 13.26
N ARG A 41 -1.35 -6.78 13.18
CA ARG A 41 -2.21 -7.27 14.26
C ARG A 41 -3.15 -8.34 13.72
N PRO A 42 -3.06 -9.58 14.26
CA PRO A 42 -2.24 -10.03 15.38
C PRO A 42 -0.74 -10.05 15.06
N PHE A 43 0.09 -10.11 16.10
CA PHE A 43 1.54 -10.27 16.03
C PHE A 43 1.92 -11.67 16.55
N PRO A 44 2.89 -12.39 15.94
CA PRO A 44 3.27 -13.73 16.37
C PRO A 44 3.94 -13.71 17.75
N ALA A 45 3.34 -14.43 18.71
CA ALA A 45 3.80 -14.44 20.11
C ALA A 45 5.22 -14.98 20.26
N SER A 46 5.68 -15.87 19.36
CA SER A 46 7.05 -16.40 19.35
C SER A 46 8.13 -15.33 19.17
N TYR A 47 7.76 -14.16 18.63
CA TYR A 47 8.63 -12.99 18.44
C TYR A 47 8.36 -11.87 19.45
N ALA A 48 7.53 -12.12 20.46
CA ALA A 48 7.26 -11.18 21.55
C ALA A 48 7.96 -11.66 22.84
N ARG A 49 8.79 -10.80 23.43
CA ARG A 49 9.48 -11.06 24.71
C ARG A 49 9.24 -9.89 25.66
N HIS A 50 8.74 -10.16 26.87
CA HIS A 50 8.54 -9.14 27.92
C HIS A 50 7.82 -7.88 27.39
N ASP A 51 6.69 -8.07 26.69
CA ASP A 51 5.89 -7.00 26.05
C ASP A 51 6.58 -6.22 24.90
N CYS A 52 7.80 -6.62 24.54
CA CYS A 52 8.50 -6.05 23.38
C CYS A 52 8.35 -6.95 22.16
N LYS A 53 8.01 -6.37 21.02
CA LYS A 53 7.90 -7.05 19.72
C LYS A 53 9.24 -7.00 19.01
N ASP A 54 9.82 -8.16 18.72
CA ASP A 54 11.07 -8.28 17.95
C ASP A 54 10.77 -8.29 16.45
N PHE A 55 10.55 -7.10 15.90
CA PHE A 55 10.29 -6.93 14.46
C PHE A 55 11.49 -7.27 13.59
N GLU A 56 12.71 -7.09 14.09
CA GLU A 56 13.93 -7.33 13.31
C GLU A 56 14.18 -8.84 13.15
N ALA A 57 14.05 -9.64 14.21
CA ALA A 57 14.12 -11.09 14.10
C ALA A 57 13.00 -11.63 13.18
N LEU A 58 11.76 -11.13 13.35
CA LEU A 58 10.65 -11.55 12.52
C LEU A 58 10.87 -11.20 11.04
N LEU A 59 11.39 -10.02 10.74
CA LEU A 59 11.69 -9.58 9.37
C LEU A 59 12.82 -10.43 8.75
N ALA A 60 13.87 -10.71 9.53
CA ALA A 60 14.98 -11.55 9.09
C ALA A 60 14.50 -12.97 8.70
N ASP A 61 13.63 -13.55 9.51
CA ASP A 61 13.08 -14.88 9.23
C ASP A 61 12.08 -14.84 8.07
N ALA A 62 11.15 -13.87 8.04
CA ALA A 62 10.20 -13.72 6.94
C ALA A 62 10.89 -13.52 5.57
N THR A 63 12.06 -12.87 5.55
CA THR A 63 12.85 -12.68 4.33
C THR A 63 13.50 -13.97 3.83
N LYS A 64 13.85 -14.88 4.74
CA LYS A 64 14.45 -16.18 4.40
C LYS A 64 13.42 -17.21 3.96
N LEU A 65 12.12 -16.99 4.23
CA LEU A 65 11.07 -17.96 3.87
C LEU A 65 11.14 -18.30 2.38
N PRO A 66 11.24 -19.58 2.01
CA PRO A 66 11.11 -20.04 0.63
C PRO A 66 9.67 -19.80 0.14
N ASN A 67 9.42 -19.82 -1.17
CA ASN A 67 8.04 -19.79 -1.64
C ASN A 67 7.26 -21.04 -1.18
N LEU A 68 5.93 -20.96 -1.14
CA LEU A 68 5.12 -22.05 -0.60
C LEU A 68 5.29 -23.37 -1.35
N LYS A 69 5.52 -23.34 -2.67
CA LYS A 69 5.75 -24.58 -3.44
C LYS A 69 7.07 -25.25 -3.06
N GLU A 70 8.13 -24.46 -2.89
CA GLU A 70 9.44 -24.95 -2.43
C GLU A 70 9.33 -25.49 -1.00
N LEU A 71 8.63 -24.77 -0.12
CA LEU A 71 8.40 -25.21 1.26
C LEU A 71 7.66 -26.55 1.29
N LEU A 72 6.59 -26.71 0.53
CA LEU A 72 5.80 -27.95 0.47
C LEU A 72 6.57 -29.15 -0.08
N GLN A 73 7.62 -28.91 -0.87
CA GLN A 73 8.52 -29.95 -1.39
C GLN A 73 9.66 -30.29 -0.43
N SER A 74 9.93 -29.42 0.56
CA SER A 74 10.99 -29.66 1.53
C SER A 74 10.59 -30.70 2.57
N SER A 75 11.60 -31.43 3.10
CA SER A 75 11.40 -32.33 4.25
C SER A 75 11.26 -31.48 5.51
N GLY A 76 10.20 -31.75 6.31
CA GLY A 76 9.84 -30.95 7.49
C GLY A 76 10.88 -30.88 8.62
N ASP A 77 12.00 -31.60 8.51
CA ASP A 77 12.96 -31.75 9.60
C ASP A 77 14.02 -30.63 9.67
N LYS A 78 14.24 -29.88 8.57
CA LYS A 78 15.34 -28.89 8.48
C LYS A 78 14.96 -27.47 8.82
N ASP A 79 13.70 -27.07 8.58
CA ASP A 79 13.27 -25.67 8.67
C ASP A 79 12.03 -25.52 9.56
N THR A 80 12.08 -26.05 10.77
CA THR A 80 10.94 -26.04 11.72
C THR A 80 10.40 -24.63 11.95
N TRP A 81 11.27 -23.62 12.06
CA TRP A 81 10.89 -22.23 12.23
C TRP A 81 10.03 -21.69 11.06
N ALA A 82 10.35 -22.12 9.84
CA ALA A 82 9.58 -21.69 8.65
C ALA A 82 8.16 -22.28 8.67
N TRP A 83 8.05 -23.57 9.05
CA TRP A 83 6.76 -24.22 9.21
C TRP A 83 5.93 -23.60 10.33
N ASP A 84 6.55 -23.26 11.45
CA ASP A 84 5.88 -22.63 12.58
C ASP A 84 5.37 -21.24 12.22
N LEU A 85 6.19 -20.42 11.54
CA LEU A 85 5.81 -19.08 11.11
C LEU A 85 4.68 -19.14 10.07
N VAL A 86 4.79 -19.99 9.05
CA VAL A 86 3.75 -20.12 8.02
C VAL A 86 2.47 -20.70 8.62
N SER A 87 2.56 -21.70 9.50
CA SER A 87 1.40 -22.25 10.22
C SER A 87 0.68 -21.16 11.00
N TRP A 88 1.41 -20.29 11.70
CA TRP A 88 0.84 -19.18 12.42
C TRP A 88 0.15 -18.18 11.47
N ILE A 89 0.78 -17.80 10.34
CA ILE A 89 0.20 -16.91 9.33
C ILE A 89 -1.11 -17.49 8.77
N LEU A 90 -1.15 -18.80 8.52
CA LEU A 90 -2.30 -19.47 7.94
C LEU A 90 -3.38 -19.84 8.98
N SER A 91 -3.08 -19.75 10.28
CA SER A 91 -4.07 -20.07 11.30
C SER A 91 -5.20 -19.03 11.32
N SER A 92 -6.44 -19.50 11.33
CA SER A 92 -7.63 -18.69 11.60
C SER A 92 -8.74 -19.59 12.11
N LYS A 93 -9.40 -19.14 13.18
CA LYS A 93 -10.59 -19.82 13.73
C LYS A 93 -11.90 -19.21 13.25
N VAL A 94 -11.81 -18.07 12.56
CA VAL A 94 -12.99 -17.26 12.23
C VAL A 94 -13.36 -17.38 10.76
N LEU A 95 -12.37 -17.55 9.89
CA LEU A 95 -12.58 -17.58 8.45
C LEU A 95 -11.55 -18.42 7.71
N THR A 96 -11.95 -18.88 6.53
CA THR A 96 -11.07 -19.44 5.50
C THR A 96 -11.13 -18.58 4.23
N ILE A 97 -10.05 -18.60 3.44
CA ILE A 97 -9.95 -17.90 2.16
C ILE A 97 -9.78 -18.95 1.08
N HIS A 98 -10.54 -18.83 0.02
CA HIS A 98 -10.51 -19.72 -1.14
C HIS A 98 -10.33 -18.93 -2.42
N SER A 99 -9.50 -19.42 -3.34
CA SER A 99 -9.43 -18.83 -4.68
C SER A 99 -10.73 -19.10 -5.44
N ALA A 100 -11.23 -18.09 -6.12
CA ALA A 100 -12.44 -18.14 -6.89
C ALA A 100 -12.19 -17.91 -8.39
N GLY A 101 -13.03 -18.46 -9.23
CA GLY A 101 -12.94 -18.30 -10.67
C GLY A 101 -13.28 -16.89 -11.13
N LYS A 102 -12.75 -16.48 -12.29
CA LYS A 102 -13.04 -15.15 -12.87
C LYS A 102 -14.52 -14.92 -13.16
N SER A 103 -15.32 -15.97 -13.35
CA SER A 103 -16.77 -15.88 -13.50
C SER A 103 -17.48 -15.27 -12.28
N GLU A 104 -16.93 -15.42 -11.08
CA GLU A 104 -17.47 -14.78 -9.88
C GLU A 104 -17.36 -13.26 -9.94
N PHE A 105 -16.43 -12.70 -10.72
CA PHE A 105 -16.31 -11.25 -10.85
C PHE A 105 -17.54 -10.63 -11.53
N GLU A 106 -18.12 -11.29 -12.52
CA GLU A 106 -19.37 -10.84 -13.15
C GLU A 106 -20.55 -10.83 -12.15
N LYS A 107 -20.61 -11.83 -11.27
CA LYS A 107 -21.58 -11.88 -10.18
C LYS A 107 -21.39 -10.72 -9.21
N ILE A 108 -20.15 -10.43 -8.83
CA ILE A 108 -19.83 -9.29 -7.95
C ILE A 108 -20.26 -7.97 -8.59
N GLN A 109 -20.01 -7.78 -9.88
CA GLN A 109 -20.45 -6.58 -10.62
C GLN A 109 -21.98 -6.42 -10.60
N LYS A 110 -22.73 -7.51 -10.75
CA LYS A 110 -24.20 -7.50 -10.63
C LYS A 110 -24.64 -7.16 -9.22
N LEU A 111 -24.02 -7.75 -8.21
CA LEU A 111 -24.35 -7.52 -6.78
C LEU A 111 -24.06 -6.07 -6.34
N THR A 112 -23.03 -5.45 -6.89
CA THR A 112 -22.66 -4.05 -6.60
C THR A 112 -23.41 -3.02 -7.44
N GLY A 113 -24.30 -3.46 -8.34
CA GLY A 113 -25.14 -2.58 -9.16
C GLY A 113 -24.43 -1.91 -10.34
N ALA A 114 -23.26 -2.41 -10.77
CA ALA A 114 -22.46 -1.83 -11.86
C ALA A 114 -22.14 -2.84 -12.99
N PRO A 115 -23.13 -3.53 -13.58
CA PRO A 115 -22.87 -4.65 -14.48
C PRO A 115 -22.22 -4.28 -15.83
N HIS A 116 -22.23 -3.00 -16.21
CA HIS A 116 -21.76 -2.51 -17.51
C HIS A 116 -20.66 -1.45 -17.44
N THR A 117 -20.14 -1.16 -16.25
CA THR A 117 -19.05 -0.20 -16.11
C THR A 117 -17.73 -0.88 -16.48
N PRO A 118 -16.95 -0.35 -17.46
CA PRO A 118 -15.65 -0.89 -17.77
C PRO A 118 -14.70 -0.65 -16.60
N VAL A 119 -14.38 -1.70 -15.86
CA VAL A 119 -13.47 -1.67 -14.72
C VAL A 119 -12.39 -2.72 -14.91
N PRO A 120 -11.19 -2.53 -14.34
CA PRO A 120 -10.14 -3.52 -14.40
C PRO A 120 -10.60 -4.86 -13.82
N VAL A 121 -10.43 -5.93 -14.58
CA VAL A 121 -10.67 -7.29 -14.10
C VAL A 121 -9.52 -7.68 -13.18
N PRO A 122 -9.79 -8.22 -11.98
CA PRO A 122 -8.73 -8.66 -11.09
C PRO A 122 -7.93 -9.82 -11.69
N ASP A 123 -6.63 -9.87 -11.40
CA ASP A 123 -5.78 -11.00 -11.79
C ASP A 123 -6.15 -12.25 -11.00
N PHE A 124 -6.48 -12.07 -9.70
CA PHE A 124 -6.92 -13.12 -8.80
C PHE A 124 -8.15 -12.67 -8.01
N LEU A 125 -9.02 -13.61 -7.76
CA LEU A 125 -10.23 -13.42 -6.96
C LEU A 125 -10.26 -14.45 -5.84
N PHE A 126 -10.61 -14.00 -4.63
CA PHE A 126 -10.75 -14.88 -3.48
C PHE A 126 -12.09 -14.64 -2.80
N GLU A 127 -12.68 -15.71 -2.30
CA GLU A 127 -13.88 -15.70 -1.47
C GLU A 127 -13.50 -15.98 -0.01
N ILE A 128 -14.15 -15.27 0.92
CA ILE A 128 -14.01 -15.49 2.35
C ILE A 128 -15.22 -16.28 2.83
N GLU A 129 -14.96 -17.42 3.46
CA GLU A 129 -15.93 -18.24 4.15
C GLU A 129 -15.73 -18.10 5.66
N TYR A 130 -16.78 -17.72 6.35
CA TYR A 130 -16.76 -17.56 7.80
C TYR A 130 -17.16 -18.85 8.50
N SER A 131 -16.57 -19.10 9.68
CA SER A 131 -16.97 -20.23 10.53
C SER A 131 -18.45 -20.12 10.96
N ASP A 132 -19.07 -21.26 11.26
CA ASP A 132 -20.48 -21.30 11.64
C ASP A 132 -20.88 -20.31 12.74
N PRO A 133 -20.11 -20.16 13.85
CA PRO A 133 -20.43 -19.17 14.88
C PRO A 133 -20.41 -17.72 14.37
N ALA A 134 -19.42 -17.39 13.51
CA ALA A 134 -19.31 -16.04 12.93
C ALA A 134 -20.43 -15.77 11.92
N ASN A 135 -20.79 -16.78 11.12
CA ASN A 135 -21.94 -16.72 10.21
C ASN A 135 -23.25 -16.54 10.98
N ALA A 136 -23.50 -17.36 11.98
CA ALA A 136 -24.74 -17.30 12.77
C ALA A 136 -24.93 -15.90 13.37
N LYS A 137 -23.89 -15.33 13.99
CA LYS A 137 -23.93 -13.99 14.57
C LYS A 137 -24.25 -12.89 13.54
N PHE A 138 -23.66 -12.99 12.34
CA PHE A 138 -23.90 -12.00 11.29
C PHE A 138 -25.35 -12.08 10.77
N TYR A 139 -25.86 -13.29 10.52
CA TYR A 139 -27.22 -13.48 10.03
C TYR A 139 -28.28 -13.20 11.09
N GLU A 140 -27.99 -13.42 12.37
CA GLU A 140 -28.83 -12.96 13.48
C GLU A 140 -28.95 -11.43 13.48
N THR A 141 -27.81 -10.72 13.34
CA THR A 141 -27.80 -9.26 13.23
C THR A 141 -28.53 -8.77 11.98
N LYS A 142 -28.42 -9.51 10.87
CA LYS A 142 -29.10 -9.20 9.60
C LYS A 142 -30.63 -9.28 9.77
N GLY A 143 -31.14 -10.35 10.36
CA GLY A 143 -32.58 -10.64 10.41
C GLY A 143 -33.19 -10.62 9.00
N GLU A 144 -34.30 -9.92 8.85
CA GLU A 144 -35.05 -9.77 7.58
C GLU A 144 -34.49 -8.67 6.66
N ARG A 145 -33.37 -7.98 7.04
CA ARG A 145 -32.81 -6.88 6.25
C ARG A 145 -32.10 -7.39 5.02
N ASP A 146 -32.09 -6.58 3.98
CA ASP A 146 -31.34 -6.83 2.76
C ASP A 146 -29.83 -6.63 2.95
N LEU A 147 -29.04 -7.21 2.04
CA LEU A 147 -27.60 -7.00 1.96
C LEU A 147 -27.27 -6.04 0.83
N ILE A 148 -26.41 -5.09 1.14
CA ILE A 148 -25.75 -4.20 0.18
C ILE A 148 -24.34 -4.73 -0.05
N TYR A 149 -23.90 -4.78 -1.30
CA TYR A 149 -22.52 -5.13 -1.65
C TYR A 149 -21.79 -3.86 -2.03
N ALA A 150 -20.64 -3.61 -1.39
CA ALA A 150 -19.85 -2.42 -1.64
C ALA A 150 -18.35 -2.71 -1.53
N PHE A 151 -17.54 -1.90 -2.20
CA PHE A 151 -16.09 -2.02 -2.24
C PHE A 151 -15.44 -1.19 -1.13
N HIS A 152 -14.43 -1.76 -0.48
CA HIS A 152 -13.54 -1.05 0.42
C HIS A 152 -12.12 -1.10 -0.13
N GLY A 153 -11.60 0.09 -0.49
CA GLY A 153 -10.20 0.26 -0.88
C GLY A 153 -9.32 0.54 0.32
N SER A 154 -8.17 -0.13 0.38
CA SER A 154 -7.18 0.09 1.44
C SER A 154 -5.78 -0.27 0.95
N ARG A 155 -4.75 0.26 1.61
CA ARG A 155 -3.36 -0.11 1.34
C ARG A 155 -3.14 -1.58 1.68
N LEU A 156 -2.30 -2.27 0.90
CA LEU A 156 -2.04 -3.70 1.06
C LEU A 156 -1.63 -4.08 2.49
N GLU A 157 -0.83 -3.25 3.14
CA GLU A 157 -0.34 -3.43 4.51
C GLU A 157 -1.45 -3.56 5.58
N ASN A 158 -2.65 -3.05 5.30
CA ASN A 158 -3.77 -3.11 6.24
C ASN A 158 -4.51 -4.45 6.20
N PHE A 159 -4.38 -5.22 5.11
CA PHE A 159 -5.19 -6.42 4.90
C PHE A 159 -4.87 -7.55 5.87
N HIS A 160 -3.64 -7.64 6.40
CA HIS A 160 -3.36 -8.58 7.50
C HIS A 160 -4.29 -8.34 8.69
N SER A 161 -4.42 -7.09 9.13
CA SER A 161 -5.33 -6.74 10.23
C SER A 161 -6.80 -6.89 9.83
N ILE A 162 -7.17 -6.50 8.62
CA ILE A 162 -8.56 -6.57 8.13
C ILE A 162 -9.08 -8.01 8.11
N ILE A 163 -8.30 -8.98 7.63
CA ILE A 163 -8.75 -10.38 7.59
C ILE A 163 -8.79 -11.04 8.97
N HIS A 164 -7.99 -10.57 9.94
CA HIS A 164 -7.98 -11.15 11.29
C HIS A 164 -9.00 -10.50 12.23
N ASN A 165 -9.17 -9.19 12.14
CA ASN A 165 -9.97 -8.40 13.07
C ASN A 165 -11.25 -7.85 12.46
N GLY A 166 -11.40 -7.92 11.12
CA GLY A 166 -12.48 -7.24 10.39
C GLY A 166 -12.19 -5.75 10.16
N LEU A 167 -13.16 -5.08 9.58
CA LEU A 167 -13.14 -3.64 9.34
C LEU A 167 -13.66 -2.90 10.57
N HIS A 168 -12.79 -2.21 11.29
CA HIS A 168 -13.15 -1.47 12.49
C HIS A 168 -13.14 0.03 12.24
N CYS A 169 -14.27 0.70 12.47
CA CYS A 169 -14.45 2.13 12.22
C CYS A 169 -13.46 2.99 13.01
N HIS A 170 -13.17 2.64 14.26
CA HIS A 170 -12.25 3.38 15.13
C HIS A 170 -10.77 3.30 14.73
N LEU A 171 -10.40 2.40 13.80
CA LEU A 171 -9.06 2.33 13.23
C LEU A 171 -8.91 3.24 12.01
N ASN A 172 -10.02 3.76 11.50
CA ASN A 172 -10.01 4.69 10.37
C ASN A 172 -9.70 6.11 10.88
N LYS A 173 -8.95 6.87 10.08
CA LYS A 173 -8.75 8.28 10.38
C LYS A 173 -10.09 9.01 10.29
N THR A 174 -10.30 9.99 11.15
CA THR A 174 -11.42 10.93 11.03
C THR A 174 -11.46 11.47 9.61
N SER A 175 -12.58 11.34 8.96
CA SER A 175 -12.73 11.78 7.58
C SER A 175 -13.86 12.82 7.48
N LEU A 176 -13.94 13.47 6.33
CA LEU A 176 -14.81 14.61 6.07
C LEU A 176 -16.29 14.35 6.43
N PHE A 177 -16.77 13.13 6.24
CA PHE A 177 -18.17 12.76 6.50
C PHE A 177 -18.39 12.10 7.87
N GLY A 178 -17.38 12.13 8.77
CA GLY A 178 -17.45 11.61 10.13
C GLY A 178 -16.82 10.22 10.30
N GLU A 179 -16.82 9.73 11.52
CA GLU A 179 -16.23 8.45 11.89
C GLU A 179 -17.01 7.28 11.27
N GLY A 180 -16.31 6.30 10.71
CA GLY A 180 -16.91 5.10 10.13
C GLY A 180 -15.99 4.37 9.18
N THR A 181 -16.42 3.21 8.73
CA THR A 181 -15.78 2.48 7.62
C THR A 181 -16.41 2.95 6.32
N TYR A 182 -15.57 3.46 5.42
CA TYR A 182 -15.97 4.01 4.13
C TYR A 182 -15.94 2.93 3.06
N LEU A 183 -17.06 2.81 2.35
CA LEU A 183 -17.20 1.91 1.20
C LEU A 183 -17.79 2.68 0.02
N THR A 184 -17.71 2.09 -1.16
CA THR A 184 -18.30 2.65 -2.37
C THR A 184 -18.90 1.55 -3.25
N SER A 185 -19.95 1.87 -4.01
CA SER A 185 -20.45 1.00 -5.07
C SER A 185 -19.62 1.05 -6.37
N ASP A 186 -18.63 1.94 -6.44
CA ASP A 186 -17.79 2.18 -7.61
C ASP A 186 -16.38 1.59 -7.41
N LEU A 187 -16.06 0.51 -8.11
CA LEU A 187 -14.75 -0.14 -8.03
C LEU A 187 -13.60 0.79 -8.42
N SER A 188 -13.81 1.68 -9.39
CA SER A 188 -12.78 2.63 -9.81
C SER A 188 -12.40 3.59 -8.69
N LEU A 189 -13.38 4.01 -7.88
CA LEU A 189 -13.13 4.80 -6.67
C LEU A 189 -12.39 4.00 -5.59
N ALA A 190 -12.77 2.74 -5.38
CA ALA A 190 -12.09 1.88 -4.39
C ALA A 190 -10.62 1.64 -4.76
N LEU A 191 -10.31 1.49 -6.05
CA LEU A 191 -8.95 1.30 -6.57
C LEU A 191 -8.03 2.51 -6.29
N ILE A 192 -8.56 3.73 -6.25
CA ILE A 192 -7.78 4.93 -5.88
C ILE A 192 -7.22 4.80 -4.45
N TYR A 193 -7.97 4.17 -3.55
CA TYR A 193 -7.55 3.93 -2.17
C TYR A 193 -6.76 2.64 -1.97
N SER A 194 -6.57 1.86 -3.04
CA SER A 194 -5.85 0.58 -3.04
C SER A 194 -4.60 0.65 -3.93
N PRO A 195 -3.63 1.52 -3.63
CA PRO A 195 -2.41 1.58 -4.42
C PRO A 195 -1.65 0.26 -4.34
N HIS A 196 -0.92 -0.06 -5.40
CA HIS A 196 -0.01 -1.19 -5.38
C HIS A 196 1.03 -1.03 -4.26
N GLY A 197 1.25 -2.10 -3.50
CA GLY A 197 2.17 -2.16 -2.38
C GLY A 197 3.05 -3.40 -2.45
N LEU A 198 4.17 -3.35 -1.73
CA LEU A 198 5.05 -4.51 -1.59
C LEU A 198 4.34 -5.59 -0.78
N GLY A 199 4.22 -6.76 -1.36
CA GLY A 199 3.81 -7.99 -0.71
C GLY A 199 5.01 -8.87 -0.36
N TRP A 200 4.79 -10.18 -0.41
CA TRP A 200 5.88 -11.14 -0.22
C TRP A 200 6.71 -11.29 -1.49
N GLN A 201 8.03 -11.13 -1.39
CA GLN A 201 8.93 -11.15 -2.55
C GLN A 201 8.91 -12.47 -3.33
N ARG A 202 8.61 -13.57 -2.65
CA ARG A 202 8.54 -14.92 -3.23
C ARG A 202 7.12 -15.39 -3.50
N SER A 203 6.16 -14.47 -3.49
CA SER A 203 4.74 -14.75 -3.73
C SER A 203 4.49 -15.29 -5.15
N LEU A 204 3.63 -16.28 -5.23
CA LEU A 204 3.11 -16.83 -6.49
C LEU A 204 2.18 -15.85 -7.19
N LEU A 205 1.59 -14.91 -6.44
CA LEU A 205 0.73 -13.85 -6.96
C LEU A 205 1.53 -12.68 -7.53
N GLY A 206 2.82 -12.60 -7.21
CA GLY A 206 3.72 -11.51 -7.55
C GLY A 206 4.12 -10.67 -6.34
N PRO A 207 5.26 -9.96 -6.43
CA PRO A 207 5.83 -9.21 -5.30
C PRO A 207 5.15 -7.86 -5.04
N ILE A 208 4.38 -7.35 -5.99
CA ILE A 208 3.70 -6.04 -5.90
C ILE A 208 2.23 -6.25 -6.21
N LEU A 209 1.38 -6.01 -5.20
CA LEU A 209 -0.05 -6.29 -5.25
C LEU A 209 -0.87 -5.07 -4.84
N SER A 210 -2.08 -4.98 -5.39
CA SER A 210 -3.15 -4.13 -4.90
C SER A 210 -4.33 -5.02 -4.53
N CYS A 211 -5.07 -4.65 -3.49
CA CYS A 211 -6.22 -5.42 -3.04
C CYS A 211 -7.40 -4.52 -2.72
N VAL A 212 -8.58 -4.91 -3.20
CA VAL A 212 -9.87 -4.29 -2.85
C VAL A 212 -10.75 -5.34 -2.19
N ALA A 213 -11.33 -5.01 -1.04
CA ALA A 213 -12.32 -5.86 -0.39
C ALA A 213 -13.71 -5.59 -0.95
N VAL A 214 -14.48 -6.63 -1.23
CA VAL A 214 -15.93 -6.58 -1.45
C VAL A 214 -16.60 -6.98 -0.15
N CYS A 215 -17.42 -6.08 0.37
CA CYS A 215 -18.06 -6.27 1.67
C CYS A 215 -19.55 -6.53 1.51
N GLU A 216 -20.07 -7.43 2.32
CA GLU A 216 -21.49 -7.54 2.64
C GLU A 216 -21.82 -6.54 3.74
N VAL A 217 -22.80 -5.70 3.51
CA VAL A 217 -23.26 -4.66 4.44
C VAL A 217 -24.74 -4.86 4.67
N ILE A 218 -25.17 -4.99 5.92
CA ILE A 218 -26.59 -5.10 6.28
C ILE A 218 -27.24 -3.73 6.06
N ASP A 219 -28.34 -3.66 5.31
CA ASP A 219 -29.09 -2.43 5.09
C ASP A 219 -29.78 -1.96 6.37
N HIS A 220 -29.05 -1.22 7.17
CA HIS A 220 -29.47 -0.72 8.49
C HIS A 220 -29.43 0.81 8.53
N PRO A 221 -30.28 1.49 9.33
CA PRO A 221 -30.25 2.95 9.49
C PRO A 221 -28.89 3.54 9.92
N ASP A 222 -28.03 2.75 10.56
CA ASP A 222 -26.66 3.14 10.92
C ASP A 222 -25.67 3.08 9.73
N VAL A 223 -26.07 2.47 8.62
CA VAL A 223 -25.36 2.58 7.35
C VAL A 223 -25.76 3.88 6.69
N LYS A 224 -24.86 4.84 6.69
CA LYS A 224 -25.11 6.17 6.14
C LYS A 224 -24.78 6.20 4.65
N CYS A 225 -25.77 6.63 3.85
CA CYS A 225 -25.68 6.73 2.40
C CYS A 225 -26.80 7.63 1.87
N GLN A 226 -26.69 8.08 0.63
CA GLN A 226 -27.80 8.77 -0.01
C GLN A 226 -28.88 7.78 -0.44
N THR A 227 -30.02 7.83 0.23
CA THR A 227 -31.25 7.12 -0.17
C THR A 227 -32.39 8.10 -0.33
N LYS A 228 -33.28 7.84 -1.27
CA LYS A 228 -34.54 8.61 -1.39
C LYS A 228 -35.52 8.15 -0.32
N LYS A 229 -36.31 9.06 0.19
CA LYS A 229 -37.46 8.70 1.04
C LYS A 229 -38.42 7.82 0.24
N LYS A 230 -39.05 6.88 0.92
CA LYS A 230 -40.08 6.03 0.33
C LYS A 230 -41.15 6.97 -0.26
N ASP A 231 -41.48 6.78 -1.54
CA ASP A 231 -42.51 7.55 -2.28
C ASP A 231 -42.20 9.05 -2.53
N SER A 232 -40.92 9.47 -2.42
CA SER A 232 -40.50 10.86 -2.66
C SER A 232 -39.21 10.93 -3.46
N LYS A 233 -39.03 12.03 -4.21
CA LYS A 233 -37.76 12.35 -4.86
C LYS A 233 -36.72 12.95 -3.87
N GLU A 234 -37.14 13.24 -2.64
CA GLU A 234 -36.29 13.86 -1.63
C GLU A 234 -35.30 12.85 -1.02
N ILE A 235 -34.09 13.35 -0.74
CA ILE A 235 -33.06 12.57 -0.05
C ILE A 235 -33.45 12.44 1.44
N ASP A 236 -33.32 11.21 1.99
CA ASP A 236 -33.45 11.00 3.41
C ASP A 236 -32.20 11.53 4.15
N ARG A 237 -32.31 12.76 4.65
CA ARG A 237 -31.22 13.43 5.37
C ARG A 237 -30.74 12.70 6.62
N ARG A 238 -31.58 11.86 7.25
CA ARG A 238 -31.17 11.06 8.43
C ARG A 238 -30.18 9.96 8.07
N ARG A 239 -30.30 9.41 6.85
CA ARG A 239 -29.35 8.44 6.31
C ARG A 239 -28.19 9.08 5.55
N ALA A 240 -28.40 10.27 4.98
CA ALA A 240 -27.39 10.94 4.16
C ALA A 240 -26.32 11.68 4.98
N ARG A 241 -26.49 11.83 6.30
CA ARG A 241 -25.59 12.64 7.10
C ARG A 241 -25.26 12.02 8.45
N ILE A 242 -23.99 12.14 8.87
CA ILE A 242 -23.55 11.87 10.24
C ILE A 242 -23.59 13.18 11.02
N LYS A 243 -24.12 13.15 12.25
CA LYS A 243 -24.17 14.32 13.11
C LYS A 243 -22.73 14.85 13.36
N HIS A 244 -22.56 16.15 13.30
CA HIS A 244 -21.29 16.84 13.52
C HIS A 244 -20.18 16.54 12.50
N SER A 245 -20.52 16.00 11.30
CA SER A 245 -19.57 15.88 10.21
C SER A 245 -19.35 17.23 9.50
N GLU A 246 -18.10 17.55 9.15
CA GLU A 246 -17.74 18.80 8.47
C GLU A 246 -18.14 18.76 6.98
N GLY A 247 -18.17 17.57 6.36
CA GLY A 247 -18.40 17.38 4.93
C GLY A 247 -19.84 17.44 4.46
N GLY A 248 -20.80 17.60 5.38
CA GLY A 248 -22.22 17.66 5.00
C GLY A 248 -22.80 16.29 4.64
N ASP A 249 -23.58 16.20 3.57
CA ASP A 249 -24.20 14.96 3.13
C ASP A 249 -23.18 14.04 2.43
N ILE A 250 -23.30 12.74 2.70
CA ILE A 250 -22.46 11.71 2.08
C ILE A 250 -22.72 11.70 0.56
N PRO A 251 -21.67 11.70 -0.29
CA PRO A 251 -21.85 11.72 -1.74
C PRO A 251 -22.55 10.46 -2.26
N PRO A 252 -23.18 10.54 -3.45
CA PRO A 252 -23.71 9.34 -4.13
C PRO A 252 -22.63 8.26 -4.28
N LYS A 253 -23.04 7.00 -4.25
CA LYS A 253 -22.16 5.82 -4.34
C LYS A 253 -21.27 5.55 -3.11
N TYR A 254 -21.29 6.41 -2.08
CA TYR A 254 -20.56 6.16 -0.84
C TYR A 254 -21.48 5.63 0.26
N PHE A 255 -20.89 4.77 1.08
CA PHE A 255 -21.51 4.25 2.31
C PHE A 255 -20.55 4.49 3.46
N VAL A 256 -21.05 4.92 4.60
CA VAL A 256 -20.28 5.03 5.84
C VAL A 256 -20.95 4.21 6.91
N VAL A 257 -20.24 3.17 7.36
CA VAL A 257 -20.74 2.22 8.35
C VAL A 257 -20.08 2.53 9.68
N THR A 258 -20.89 2.93 10.66
CA THR A 258 -20.44 3.31 12.01
C THR A 258 -20.42 2.13 12.99
N ASN A 259 -21.15 1.06 12.68
CA ASN A 259 -21.22 -0.15 13.48
C ASN A 259 -20.57 -1.33 12.76
N ASN A 260 -19.46 -1.84 13.30
CA ASN A 260 -18.67 -2.92 12.72
C ASN A 260 -19.43 -4.26 12.58
N GLN A 261 -20.53 -4.45 13.32
CA GLN A 261 -21.34 -5.68 13.22
C GLN A 261 -22.21 -5.71 11.96
N LEU A 262 -22.36 -4.58 11.27
CA LEU A 262 -23.19 -4.46 10.08
C LEU A 262 -22.46 -4.78 8.79
N LEU A 263 -21.15 -5.04 8.83
CA LEU A 263 -20.37 -5.35 7.64
C LEU A 263 -19.35 -6.46 7.87
N ARG A 264 -19.06 -7.19 6.79
CA ARG A 264 -17.96 -8.16 6.74
C ARG A 264 -17.37 -8.23 5.33
N VAL A 265 -16.14 -8.66 5.21
CA VAL A 265 -15.49 -8.87 3.92
C VAL A 265 -15.95 -10.19 3.32
N LYS A 266 -16.45 -10.19 2.08
CA LYS A 266 -16.91 -11.41 1.40
C LYS A 266 -15.95 -11.85 0.31
N TYR A 267 -15.40 -10.91 -0.48
CA TYR A 267 -14.43 -11.23 -1.53
C TYR A 267 -13.24 -10.29 -1.46
N LEU A 268 -12.12 -10.75 -2.04
CA LEU A 268 -10.90 -9.97 -2.23
C LEU A 268 -10.54 -9.96 -3.71
N LEU A 269 -10.48 -8.78 -4.30
CA LEU A 269 -10.05 -8.54 -5.67
C LEU A 269 -8.57 -8.17 -5.64
N VAL A 270 -7.71 -9.01 -6.23
CA VAL A 270 -6.26 -8.82 -6.18
C VAL A 270 -5.73 -8.52 -7.59
N TYR A 271 -4.97 -7.45 -7.69
CA TYR A 271 -4.32 -6.97 -8.90
C TYR A 271 -2.82 -7.08 -8.73
N SER A 272 -2.16 -7.78 -9.64
CA SER A 272 -0.71 -7.98 -9.63
C SER A 272 -0.04 -7.04 -10.62
N GLN A 273 0.92 -6.27 -10.16
CA GLN A 273 1.73 -5.48 -11.07
C GLN A 273 2.75 -6.41 -11.74
N LYS A 274 2.52 -6.73 -13.01
CA LYS A 274 3.50 -7.44 -13.82
C LYS A 274 4.74 -6.57 -13.92
N GLN A 275 5.83 -7.01 -13.30
CA GLN A 275 7.12 -6.38 -13.60
C GLN A 275 7.32 -6.49 -15.12
N PRO A 276 7.59 -5.38 -15.81
CA PRO A 276 7.98 -5.48 -17.19
C PRO A 276 9.16 -6.46 -17.22
N LYS A 277 9.05 -7.56 -17.94
CA LYS A 277 10.18 -8.46 -18.19
C LYS A 277 11.28 -7.56 -18.69
N SER A 278 12.31 -7.34 -17.87
CA SER A 278 13.44 -6.53 -18.26
C SER A 278 14.08 -7.23 -19.46
N ARG A 279 13.69 -6.80 -20.65
CA ARG A 279 14.52 -7.06 -21.83
C ARG A 279 15.87 -6.47 -21.49
N ALA A 280 16.83 -7.36 -21.28
CA ALA A 280 18.25 -7.12 -21.21
C ALA A 280 18.67 -5.65 -21.38
N SER A 281 18.68 -4.90 -20.28
CA SER A 281 19.41 -3.64 -20.20
C SER A 281 20.31 -3.68 -18.97
N SER A 282 21.22 -4.64 -18.96
CA SER A 282 22.30 -4.69 -17.96
C SER A 282 23.20 -3.44 -17.98
N GLN A 283 23.18 -2.69 -19.10
CA GLN A 283 23.95 -1.45 -19.23
C GLN A 283 23.24 -0.22 -18.64
N LEU A 284 21.91 -0.09 -18.80
CA LEU A 284 21.14 1.03 -18.23
C LEU A 284 20.96 0.91 -16.71
N SER A 285 20.88 -0.28 -16.18
CA SER A 285 20.83 -0.53 -14.72
C SER A 285 22.12 -0.09 -14.03
N TRP A 286 23.28 -0.31 -14.65
CA TRP A 286 24.55 0.13 -14.12
C TRP A 286 24.64 1.68 -14.09
N VAL A 287 24.22 2.35 -15.17
CA VAL A 287 24.17 3.82 -15.25
C VAL A 287 23.22 4.39 -14.20
N SER A 288 22.06 3.80 -13.99
CA SER A 288 21.09 4.21 -12.97
C SER A 288 21.65 4.03 -11.55
N SER A 289 22.36 2.95 -11.29
CA SER A 289 23.00 2.70 -9.99
C SER A 289 24.20 3.61 -9.72
N HIS A 290 24.87 4.09 -10.77
CA HIS A 290 26.09 4.90 -10.68
C HIS A 290 25.94 6.29 -11.32
N TRP A 291 24.70 6.78 -11.44
CA TRP A 291 24.41 8.04 -12.14
C TRP A 291 25.23 9.22 -11.62
N PHE A 292 25.47 9.26 -10.30
CA PHE A 292 26.26 10.31 -9.67
C PHE A 292 27.75 10.28 -10.14
N THR A 293 28.33 9.07 -10.20
CA THR A 293 29.68 8.86 -10.70
C THR A 293 29.79 9.22 -12.18
N VAL A 294 28.78 8.85 -12.97
CA VAL A 294 28.72 9.20 -14.40
C VAL A 294 28.64 10.71 -14.61
N MET A 295 27.80 11.40 -13.81
CA MET A 295 27.67 12.86 -13.89
C MET A 295 28.95 13.59 -13.50
N ILE A 296 29.64 13.13 -12.44
CA ILE A 296 30.97 13.69 -12.07
C ILE A 296 31.97 13.47 -13.17
N SER A 297 32.04 12.29 -13.76
CA SER A 297 32.96 11.99 -14.86
C SER A 297 32.71 12.86 -16.08
N LEU A 298 31.45 13.07 -16.47
CA LEU A 298 31.06 13.97 -17.54
C LEU A 298 31.43 15.43 -17.23
N TYR A 299 31.23 15.88 -16.00
CA TYR A 299 31.61 17.22 -15.57
C TYR A 299 33.13 17.45 -15.64
N LEU A 300 33.92 16.50 -15.16
CA LEU A 300 35.37 16.56 -15.25
C LEU A 300 35.86 16.56 -16.71
N LEU A 301 35.23 15.77 -17.58
CA LEU A 301 35.54 15.78 -19.02
C LEU A 301 35.25 17.14 -19.66
N LEU A 302 34.11 17.75 -19.32
CA LEU A 302 33.78 19.11 -19.80
C LEU A 302 34.78 20.16 -19.32
N LEU A 303 35.25 20.07 -18.08
CA LEU A 303 36.32 20.97 -17.57
C LEU A 303 37.63 20.79 -18.32
N LEU A 304 38.01 19.56 -18.63
CA LEU A 304 39.23 19.27 -19.44
C LEU A 304 39.10 19.85 -20.84
N ILE A 305 37.94 19.66 -21.51
CA ILE A 305 37.70 20.23 -22.85
C ILE A 305 37.73 21.76 -22.79
N ALA A 306 37.09 22.37 -21.79
CA ALA A 306 37.12 23.84 -21.62
C ALA A 306 38.53 24.36 -21.39
N SER A 307 39.35 23.65 -20.60
CA SER A 307 40.77 23.97 -20.38
C SER A 307 41.60 23.90 -21.67
N LEU A 308 41.42 22.83 -22.46
CA LEU A 308 42.08 22.65 -23.74
C LEU A 308 41.69 23.74 -24.75
N VAL A 309 40.43 24.10 -24.83
CA VAL A 309 39.91 25.19 -25.68
C VAL A 309 40.50 26.53 -25.23
N ALA A 310 40.55 26.79 -23.93
CA ALA A 310 41.14 28.01 -23.40
C ALA A 310 42.65 28.10 -23.72
N GLN A 311 43.41 26.99 -23.61
CA GLN A 311 44.80 26.91 -24.01
C GLN A 311 44.98 27.17 -25.52
N TRP A 312 44.14 26.54 -26.35
CA TRP A 312 44.16 26.70 -27.80
C TRP A 312 43.85 28.16 -28.21
N LEU A 313 42.90 28.82 -27.57
CA LEU A 313 42.60 30.24 -27.78
C LEU A 313 43.75 31.15 -27.32
N ARG A 314 44.46 30.78 -26.25
CA ARG A 314 45.63 31.51 -25.76
C ARG A 314 46.80 31.45 -26.75
N ILE A 315 47.00 30.30 -27.39
CA ILE A 315 48.04 30.10 -28.40
C ILE A 315 47.72 30.85 -29.70
N ARG A 316 46.44 31.06 -30.04
CA ARG A 316 46.03 31.75 -31.27
C ARG A 316 45.88 33.27 -31.16
N ARG A 317 46.05 33.87 -29.97
CA ARG A 317 46.08 35.34 -29.87
C ARG A 317 47.44 35.86 -30.34
N PRO A 318 47.54 36.52 -31.53
CA PRO A 318 48.77 37.23 -31.90
C PRO A 318 48.96 38.36 -30.90
N MET A 319 50.19 38.50 -30.37
CA MET A 319 50.60 39.64 -29.53
C MET A 319 50.49 40.90 -30.36
N GLN A 320 49.40 41.61 -30.32
CA GLN A 320 49.32 43.01 -30.72
C GLN A 320 49.98 43.85 -29.62
N GLY A 321 51.24 44.21 -29.83
CA GLY A 321 51.91 45.14 -28.99
C GLY A 321 51.27 46.51 -29.05
N THR A 322 50.53 46.90 -28.04
CA THR A 322 50.11 48.27 -27.82
C THR A 322 51.23 49.01 -27.08
N ARG A 323 51.96 49.84 -27.82
CA ARG A 323 52.78 50.91 -27.26
C ARG A 323 51.91 51.88 -26.54
N VAL A 324 51.92 51.90 -25.23
CA VAL A 324 51.30 53.00 -24.43
C VAL A 324 52.47 53.97 -24.13
N ARG A 325 52.39 55.14 -24.75
CA ARG A 325 53.19 56.32 -24.37
C ARG A 325 52.73 56.81 -23.01
N ALA A 326 53.66 56.82 -22.05
CA ALA A 326 53.48 57.48 -20.77
C ALA A 326 53.47 59.04 -21.03
N LEU A 327 52.38 59.66 -20.62
CA LEU A 327 52.30 61.07 -20.39
C LEU A 327 52.18 61.31 -18.89
N VAL A 328 53.30 61.64 -18.30
CA VAL A 328 53.43 62.21 -16.98
C VAL A 328 52.84 63.64 -17.02
N ARG A 329 51.93 63.95 -16.17
CA ARG A 329 51.58 65.32 -15.75
C ARG A 329 51.32 65.33 -14.27
N GLU A 330 52.28 65.88 -13.54
CA GLU A 330 52.20 66.30 -12.16
C GLU A 330 51.20 67.47 -12.02
N HIS A 331 50.45 67.53 -10.92
CA HIS A 331 50.42 68.66 -9.97
C HIS A 331 49.15 68.49 -9.00
N PRO A 332 49.02 69.24 -7.89
CA PRO A 332 49.40 68.74 -6.55
C PRO A 332 48.25 68.94 -5.52
N ILE A 333 48.47 68.29 -4.41
CA ILE A 333 48.07 68.64 -3.03
C ILE A 333 46.72 69.34 -2.75
N CYS A 334 45.82 68.73 -1.98
CA CYS A 334 45.22 69.35 -0.83
C CYS A 334 44.76 68.32 0.21
N ARG A 335 45.29 68.54 1.44
CA ARG A 335 44.92 67.85 2.67
C ARG A 335 43.52 68.30 3.09
N ARG A 336 42.73 67.46 3.67
CA ARG A 336 42.10 67.71 4.97
C ARG A 336 41.42 66.45 5.51
N ALA A 337 41.75 66.16 6.76
CA ALA A 337 41.19 65.16 7.65
C ALA A 337 39.82 65.58 8.14
N ALA A 338 38.97 64.68 8.48
CA ALA A 338 38.08 64.69 9.64
C ALA A 338 37.59 63.29 9.97
N LYS A 339 37.62 63.03 11.26
CA LYS A 339 37.33 61.81 11.96
C LYS A 339 35.82 61.57 12.24
N PRO A 340 35.45 60.51 12.91
CA PRO A 340 34.17 59.78 12.76
C PRO A 340 33.16 60.15 13.84
N VAL A 341 31.91 59.75 13.66
CA VAL A 341 30.89 59.67 14.73
C VAL A 341 30.15 58.38 14.62
N CYS A 342 30.23 57.63 15.73
CA CYS A 342 29.26 56.58 16.07
C CYS A 342 27.93 57.19 16.46
N HIS A 343 26.81 56.53 16.18
CA HIS A 343 25.69 56.37 17.13
C HIS A 343 24.82 55.18 16.80
N ASN A 344 24.61 54.44 17.89
CA ASN A 344 23.59 53.43 18.10
C ASN A 344 22.17 53.98 17.82
N HIS A 345 21.31 53.10 17.29
CA HIS A 345 20.13 52.58 17.99
C HIS A 345 19.66 51.33 17.27
#